data_b878b32d12375b0314312598f7be91ae
#
_entry.id   b878b32d12375b0314312598f7be91ae
#
_cell.length_a   1.000
_cell.length_b   1.000
_cell.length_c   1.000
_cell.angle_alpha   90.00
_cell.angle_beta   90.00
_cell.angle_gamma   90.00
#
_symmetry.space_group_name_H-M   'P 1'
#
loop_
_entity.id
_entity.type
_entity.pdbx_description
1 polymer ?
#
loop_
_entity_poly.entity_id
_entity_poly.type
_entity_poly.pdbx_seq_one_letter_code
_entity_poly.pdbx_strand_id
1 'polypeptide(L)'
;MDERDELEKDLAAWRIVKLINPDGQAGVIRVRMSRPEHADPAAYATAVEITWHYEGRLPSKQEGDRHRAFEGALDGLHWFNGFSELVQVRTGSGAKDWLFYTTDRERFMRELNRALAGQPGYPIRISVYDDPDWAIWRQTVDDIRSRSAR
;
A
#
# COMPACT_ATOMS: atom_id res chain seq x y z
N MET A 1 -4.84 -8.23 -24.71
CA MET A 1 -4.30 -6.98 -24.15
C MET A 1 -2.82 -7.22 -23.82
N ASP A 2 -1.94 -6.38 -24.31
CA ASP A 2 -0.54 -6.58 -24.03
C ASP A 2 -0.15 -6.02 -22.64
N GLU A 3 1.04 -6.34 -22.20
CA GLU A 3 1.55 -5.97 -20.89
C GLU A 3 1.60 -4.45 -20.67
N ARG A 4 1.87 -3.70 -21.76
CA ARG A 4 1.90 -2.24 -21.72
C ARG A 4 0.52 -1.64 -21.46
N ASP A 5 -0.51 -2.17 -22.12
CA ASP A 5 -1.90 -1.72 -21.93
C ASP A 5 -2.38 -2.01 -20.52
N GLU A 6 -2.01 -3.17 -19.96
CA GLU A 6 -2.32 -3.52 -18.58
C GLU A 6 -1.64 -2.58 -17.60
N LEU A 7 -0.39 -2.19 -17.87
CA LEU A 7 0.33 -1.24 -17.04
C LEU A 7 -0.33 0.13 -17.03
N GLU A 8 -0.68 0.65 -18.22
CA GLU A 8 -1.33 1.95 -18.34
C GLU A 8 -2.67 1.96 -17.61
N LYS A 9 -3.44 0.89 -17.74
CA LYS A 9 -4.71 0.72 -17.04
C LYS A 9 -4.53 0.65 -15.53
N ASP A 10 -3.51 -0.04 -15.07
CA ASP A 10 -3.17 -0.15 -13.65
C ASP A 10 -2.80 1.22 -13.09
N LEU A 11 -1.92 1.96 -13.76
CA LEU A 11 -1.51 3.29 -13.32
C LEU A 11 -2.69 4.26 -13.28
N ALA A 12 -3.61 4.17 -14.22
CA ALA A 12 -4.80 5.03 -14.28
C ALA A 12 -5.76 4.79 -13.11
N ALA A 13 -5.69 3.62 -12.45
CA ALA A 13 -6.51 3.32 -11.28
C ALA A 13 -6.08 4.07 -10.03
N TRP A 14 -4.85 4.55 -9.98
CA TRP A 14 -4.28 5.20 -8.79
C TRP A 14 -4.61 6.68 -8.72
N ARG A 15 -4.83 7.17 -7.50
CA ARG A 15 -5.05 8.59 -7.21
C ARG A 15 -4.22 9.01 -6.00
N ILE A 16 -3.71 10.25 -6.03
CA ILE A 16 -3.04 10.86 -4.90
C ILE A 16 -3.99 11.89 -4.31
N VAL A 17 -4.30 11.76 -3.02
CA VAL A 17 -5.27 12.61 -2.33
C VAL A 17 -4.65 13.19 -1.07
N LYS A 18 -4.83 14.49 -0.85
CA LYS A 18 -4.49 15.14 0.42
C LYS A 18 -5.65 14.95 1.38
N LEU A 19 -5.34 14.57 2.61
CA LEU A 19 -6.32 14.28 3.64
C LEU A 19 -6.00 15.08 4.91
N ILE A 20 -7.04 15.28 5.73
CA ILE A 20 -6.86 15.68 7.12
C ILE A 20 -7.08 14.43 7.95
N ASN A 21 -6.05 14.00 8.66
CA ASN A 21 -6.08 12.82 9.52
C ASN A 21 -6.93 13.09 10.78
N PRO A 22 -7.33 12.03 11.52
CA PRO A 22 -8.12 12.21 12.75
C PRO A 22 -7.48 13.11 13.80
N ASP A 23 -6.15 13.22 13.81
CA ASP A 23 -5.41 14.11 14.70
C ASP A 23 -5.41 15.59 14.24
N GLY A 24 -6.10 15.92 13.15
CA GLY A 24 -6.17 17.27 12.58
C GLY A 24 -5.00 17.63 11.68
N GLN A 25 -4.04 16.74 11.49
CA GLN A 25 -2.84 16.99 10.69
C GLN A 25 -3.05 16.58 9.24
N ALA A 26 -2.39 17.29 8.33
CA ALA A 26 -2.43 16.95 6.92
C ALA A 26 -1.66 15.66 6.63
N GLY A 27 -2.18 14.87 5.71
CA GLY A 27 -1.52 13.66 5.21
C GLY A 27 -1.77 13.50 3.72
N VAL A 28 -1.13 12.52 3.14
CA VAL A 28 -1.26 12.16 1.72
C VAL A 28 -1.55 10.68 1.63
N ILE A 29 -2.51 10.32 0.80
CA ILE A 29 -2.75 8.91 0.47
C ILE A 29 -2.62 8.70 -1.03
N ARG A 30 -1.89 7.67 -1.41
CA ARG A 30 -1.85 7.14 -2.76
C ARG A 30 -2.63 5.85 -2.74
N VAL A 31 -3.70 5.76 -3.51
CA VAL A 31 -4.67 4.67 -3.40
C VAL A 31 -5.21 4.27 -4.76
N ARG A 32 -5.41 2.96 -4.93
CA ARG A 32 -6.19 2.45 -6.06
C ARG A 32 -7.66 2.79 -5.83
N MET A 33 -8.30 3.39 -6.83
CA MET A 33 -9.74 3.69 -6.75
C MET A 33 -10.58 2.53 -7.27
N SER A 34 -9.95 1.56 -7.94
CA SER A 34 -10.60 0.34 -8.40
C SER A 34 -9.71 -0.87 -8.10
N ARG A 35 -10.35 -2.01 -7.85
CA ARG A 35 -9.65 -3.27 -7.61
C ARG A 35 -8.98 -3.75 -8.90
N PRO A 36 -7.76 -4.34 -8.82
CA PRO A 36 -7.16 -4.99 -9.99
C PRO A 36 -8.08 -6.12 -10.49
N GLU A 37 -8.34 -6.16 -11.81
CA GLU A 37 -9.26 -7.15 -12.38
C GLU A 37 -8.83 -8.59 -12.09
N HIS A 38 -7.51 -8.83 -12.06
CA HIS A 38 -6.95 -10.17 -11.83
C HIS A 38 -6.92 -10.58 -10.36
N ALA A 39 -7.27 -9.69 -9.44
CA ALA A 39 -7.21 -9.97 -8.00
C ALA A 39 -8.61 -10.10 -7.43
N ASP A 40 -9.09 -11.34 -7.35
CA ASP A 40 -10.35 -11.66 -6.70
C ASP A 40 -10.20 -11.49 -5.19
N PRO A 41 -11.00 -10.64 -4.53
CA PRO A 41 -10.91 -10.46 -3.07
C PRO A 41 -11.02 -11.76 -2.28
N ALA A 42 -11.88 -12.67 -2.72
CA ALA A 42 -12.05 -13.97 -2.05
C ALA A 42 -10.75 -14.80 -2.08
N ALA A 43 -9.95 -14.66 -3.13
CA ALA A 43 -8.65 -15.31 -3.23
C ALA A 43 -7.54 -14.52 -2.54
N TYR A 44 -7.59 -13.19 -2.64
CA TYR A 44 -6.61 -12.28 -2.01
C TYR A 44 -7.17 -11.81 -0.65
N ALA A 45 -7.52 -12.75 0.21
CA ALA A 45 -8.34 -12.51 1.40
C ALA A 45 -7.56 -12.01 2.62
N THR A 46 -6.25 -11.92 2.54
CA THR A 46 -5.40 -11.53 3.66
C THR A 46 -4.82 -10.15 3.43
N ALA A 47 -5.09 -9.23 4.35
CA ALA A 47 -4.50 -7.90 4.35
C ALA A 47 -3.17 -7.91 5.10
N VAL A 48 -2.14 -7.32 4.53
CA VAL A 48 -0.85 -7.11 5.19
C VAL A 48 -0.57 -5.61 5.22
N GLU A 49 -0.44 -5.07 6.40
CA GLU A 49 -0.14 -3.67 6.61
C GLU A 49 1.27 -3.52 7.15
N ILE A 50 2.10 -2.74 6.45
CA ILE A 50 3.47 -2.45 6.87
C ILE A 50 3.49 -1.00 7.33
N THR A 51 3.91 -0.74 8.56
CA THR A 51 3.94 0.58 9.16
C THR A 51 5.37 0.97 9.52
N TRP A 52 5.73 2.20 9.16
CA TRP A 52 7.04 2.78 9.45
C TRP A 52 6.81 4.12 10.15
N HIS A 53 7.14 4.18 11.45
CA HIS A 53 7.05 5.42 12.22
C HIS A 53 8.27 6.29 11.98
N TYR A 54 8.06 7.59 11.85
CA TYR A 54 9.12 8.58 11.73
C TYR A 54 8.80 9.78 12.63
N GLU A 55 9.81 10.63 12.87
CA GLU A 55 9.62 11.85 13.67
C GLU A 55 8.98 12.96 12.85
N GLY A 56 8.11 13.75 13.48
CA GLY A 56 7.42 14.85 12.85
C GLY A 56 6.16 14.44 12.12
N ARG A 57 5.48 15.39 11.51
CA ARG A 57 4.22 15.14 10.80
C ARG A 57 4.44 14.54 9.42
N LEU A 58 5.43 15.04 8.70
CA LEU A 58 5.83 14.55 7.39
C LEU A 58 7.28 14.10 7.46
N PRO A 59 7.68 13.11 6.65
CA PRO A 59 9.05 12.64 6.68
C PRO A 59 10.02 13.72 6.20
N SER A 60 11.21 13.77 6.83
CA SER A 60 12.31 14.57 6.33
C SER A 60 12.74 14.07 4.94
N LYS A 61 13.58 14.85 4.25
CA LYS A 61 14.12 14.42 2.96
C LYS A 61 14.86 13.09 3.10
N GLN A 62 15.67 12.94 4.15
CA GLN A 62 16.42 11.71 4.41
C GLN A 62 15.51 10.52 4.65
N GLU A 63 14.46 10.70 5.46
CA GLU A 63 13.46 9.65 5.67
C GLU A 63 12.73 9.31 4.38
N GLY A 64 12.35 10.32 3.61
CA GLY A 64 11.69 10.11 2.31
C GLY A 64 12.54 9.32 1.34
N ASP A 65 13.86 9.56 1.32
CA ASP A 65 14.79 8.79 0.50
C ASP A 65 14.85 7.32 0.94
N ARG A 66 14.83 7.08 2.26
CA ARG A 66 14.79 5.72 2.81
C ARG A 66 13.48 5.02 2.47
N HIS A 67 12.34 5.72 2.53
CA HIS A 67 11.04 5.18 2.14
C HIS A 67 11.04 4.76 0.67
N ARG A 68 11.63 5.56 -0.22
CA ARG A 68 11.72 5.23 -1.64
C ARG A 68 12.61 4.01 -1.89
N ALA A 69 13.72 3.90 -1.18
CA ALA A 69 14.60 2.73 -1.28
C ALA A 69 13.86 1.47 -0.83
N PHE A 70 13.12 1.56 0.26
CA PHE A 70 12.28 0.47 0.77
C PHE A 70 11.22 0.06 -0.26
N GLU A 71 10.48 1.01 -0.79
CA GLU A 71 9.47 0.73 -1.82
C GLU A 71 10.06 0.07 -3.06
N GLY A 72 11.22 0.55 -3.51
CA GLY A 72 11.92 -0.06 -4.64
C GLY A 72 12.29 -1.51 -4.40
N ALA A 73 12.69 -1.83 -3.17
CA ALA A 73 12.99 -3.22 -2.80
C ALA A 73 11.74 -4.11 -2.84
N LEU A 74 10.55 -3.52 -2.68
CA LEU A 74 9.28 -4.27 -2.67
C LEU A 74 8.61 -4.38 -4.03
N ASP A 75 9.22 -3.92 -5.11
CA ASP A 75 8.59 -3.91 -6.44
C ASP A 75 8.01 -5.28 -6.85
N GLY A 76 8.69 -6.36 -6.52
CA GLY A 76 8.22 -7.72 -6.81
C GLY A 76 7.01 -8.16 -5.98
N LEU A 77 6.63 -7.40 -4.95
CA LEU A 77 5.51 -7.75 -4.09
C LEU A 77 4.21 -7.04 -4.44
N HIS A 78 4.26 -6.00 -5.25
CA HIS A 78 3.06 -5.20 -5.46
C HIS A 78 2.58 -5.15 -6.91
N TRP A 79 3.17 -5.95 -7.82
CA TRP A 79 2.82 -5.78 -9.21
C TRP A 79 2.87 -7.07 -10.02
N PHE A 80 1.72 -7.52 -10.51
CA PHE A 80 1.54 -8.65 -11.44
C PHE A 80 2.30 -9.93 -11.07
N ASN A 81 2.42 -10.21 -9.77
CA ASN A 81 3.15 -11.41 -9.30
C ASN A 81 2.24 -12.63 -9.05
N GLY A 82 0.92 -12.46 -9.16
CA GLY A 82 -0.05 -13.54 -8.98
C GLY A 82 -0.37 -13.89 -7.54
N PHE A 83 0.22 -13.23 -6.53
CA PHE A 83 -0.07 -13.56 -5.13
C PHE A 83 -0.22 -12.36 -4.21
N SER A 84 0.20 -11.16 -4.59
CA SER A 84 0.01 -9.97 -3.76
C SER A 84 -0.15 -8.71 -4.58
N GLU A 85 -0.90 -7.76 -4.02
CA GLU A 85 -1.16 -6.46 -4.64
C GLU A 85 -1.05 -5.37 -3.58
N LEU A 86 -0.30 -4.31 -3.90
CA LEU A 86 -0.32 -3.08 -3.12
C LEU A 86 -1.54 -2.27 -3.55
N VAL A 87 -2.34 -1.80 -2.59
CA VAL A 87 -3.58 -1.07 -2.90
C VAL A 87 -3.60 0.35 -2.36
N GLN A 88 -2.82 0.67 -1.33
CA GLN A 88 -2.73 2.05 -0.83
C GLN A 88 -1.44 2.27 -0.04
N VAL A 89 -0.99 3.53 -0.05
CA VAL A 89 0.14 4.01 0.75
C VAL A 89 -0.28 5.31 1.40
N ARG A 90 -0.29 5.36 2.72
CA ARG A 90 -0.68 6.54 3.49
C ARG A 90 0.56 7.14 4.16
N THR A 91 0.72 8.47 4.06
CA THR A 91 1.82 9.20 4.69
C THR A 91 1.26 10.38 5.46
N GLY A 92 1.59 10.49 6.74
CA GLY A 92 1.19 11.61 7.57
C GLY A 92 1.11 11.23 9.03
N SER A 93 1.03 12.23 9.89
CA SER A 93 0.89 12.06 11.35
C SER A 93 1.99 11.16 11.95
N GLY A 94 3.21 11.25 11.42
CA GLY A 94 4.36 10.51 11.96
C GLY A 94 4.47 9.06 11.54
N ALA A 95 3.70 8.63 10.52
CA ALA A 95 3.77 7.25 10.06
C ALA A 95 3.54 7.15 8.55
N LYS A 96 4.14 6.14 7.96
CA LYS A 96 3.85 5.72 6.59
C LYS A 96 3.39 4.28 6.62
N ASP A 97 2.27 4.00 5.96
CA ASP A 97 1.63 2.69 5.94
C ASP A 97 1.45 2.22 4.51
N TRP A 98 1.82 0.96 4.26
CA TRP A 98 1.58 0.28 2.99
C TRP A 98 0.58 -0.85 3.23
N LEU A 99 -0.49 -0.88 2.46
CA LEU A 99 -1.50 -1.93 2.55
C LEU A 99 -1.45 -2.83 1.33
N PHE A 100 -1.19 -4.11 1.58
CA PHE A 100 -1.20 -5.17 0.57
C PHE A 100 -2.35 -6.13 0.82
N TYR A 101 -2.83 -6.77 -0.24
CA TYR A 101 -3.67 -7.96 -0.14
C TYR A 101 -2.94 -9.12 -0.79
N THR A 102 -2.96 -10.27 -0.16
CA THR A 102 -2.22 -11.45 -0.62
C THR A 102 -3.09 -12.71 -0.58
N THR A 103 -2.77 -13.64 -1.47
CA THR A 103 -3.40 -14.96 -1.48
C THR A 103 -2.78 -15.90 -0.46
N ASP A 104 -1.56 -15.60 0.00
CA ASP A 104 -0.77 -16.50 0.83
C ASP A 104 0.15 -15.70 1.74
N ARG A 105 -0.22 -15.63 3.01
CA ARG A 105 0.52 -14.91 4.04
C ARG A 105 1.98 -15.38 4.16
N GLU A 106 2.18 -16.70 4.15
CA GLU A 106 3.52 -17.26 4.32
C GLU A 106 4.41 -16.95 3.13
N ARG A 107 3.85 -17.02 1.93
CA ARG A 107 4.56 -16.64 0.70
C ARG A 107 4.91 -15.16 0.72
N PHE A 108 3.97 -14.31 1.13
CA PHE A 108 4.21 -12.88 1.24
C PHE A 108 5.40 -12.60 2.17
N MET A 109 5.40 -13.19 3.36
CA MET A 109 6.48 -12.98 4.33
C MET A 109 7.82 -13.50 3.82
N ARG A 110 7.83 -14.64 3.16
CA ARG A 110 9.04 -15.20 2.57
C ARG A 110 9.60 -14.29 1.48
N GLU A 111 8.74 -13.80 0.59
CA GLU A 111 9.17 -12.90 -0.49
C GLU A 111 9.59 -11.52 0.06
N LEU A 112 8.93 -11.03 1.11
CA LEU A 112 9.33 -9.80 1.79
C LEU A 112 10.74 -9.95 2.38
N ASN A 113 10.98 -11.03 3.11
CA ASN A 113 12.29 -11.30 3.69
C ASN A 113 13.37 -11.41 2.62
N ARG A 114 13.06 -12.03 1.51
CA ARG A 114 13.99 -12.15 0.37
C ARG A 114 14.28 -10.77 -0.25
N ALA A 115 13.25 -9.96 -0.44
CA ALA A 115 13.39 -8.61 -1.00
C ALA A 115 14.25 -7.70 -0.12
N LEU A 116 14.17 -7.85 1.19
CA LEU A 116 14.89 -7.03 2.14
C LEU A 116 16.27 -7.59 2.54
N ALA A 117 16.61 -8.79 2.08
CA ALA A 117 17.93 -9.37 2.34
C ALA A 117 19.02 -8.50 1.73
N GLY A 118 20.05 -8.17 2.52
CA GLY A 118 21.12 -7.28 2.09
C GLY A 118 20.78 -5.80 2.14
N GLN A 119 19.54 -5.44 2.47
CA GLN A 119 19.14 -4.05 2.70
C GLN A 119 19.46 -3.63 4.13
N PRO A 120 19.56 -2.31 4.42
CA PRO A 120 19.64 -1.84 5.80
C PRO A 120 18.42 -2.33 6.61
N GLY A 121 18.59 -2.50 7.92
CA GLY A 121 17.45 -2.81 8.77
C GLY A 121 16.48 -1.64 8.83
N TYR A 122 15.28 -1.81 8.27
CA TYR A 122 14.25 -0.78 8.28
C TYR A 122 13.35 -0.92 9.51
N PRO A 123 12.95 0.19 10.16
CA PRO A 123 12.13 0.15 11.37
C PRO A 123 10.65 -0.07 11.04
N ILE A 124 10.33 -1.20 10.46
CA ILE A 124 8.96 -1.52 10.04
C ILE A 124 8.27 -2.45 11.02
N ARG A 125 6.96 -2.32 11.08
CA ARG A 125 6.07 -3.19 11.85
C ARG A 125 5.05 -3.78 10.89
N ILE A 126 4.76 -5.07 11.02
CA ILE A 126 3.87 -5.78 10.12
C ILE A 126 2.66 -6.28 10.87
N SER A 127 1.47 -5.98 10.37
CA SER A 127 0.20 -6.46 10.90
C SER A 127 -0.53 -7.22 9.80
N VAL A 128 -1.18 -8.32 10.16
CA VAL A 128 -1.87 -9.20 9.22
C VAL A 128 -3.30 -9.40 9.67
N TYR A 129 -4.24 -9.27 8.73
CA TYR A 129 -5.68 -9.38 9.02
C TYR A 129 -6.37 -10.25 7.97
N ASP A 130 -7.38 -11.01 8.39
CA ASP A 130 -8.31 -11.61 7.46
C ASP A 130 -9.26 -10.52 6.97
N ASP A 131 -9.31 -10.29 5.67
CA ASP A 131 -10.14 -9.24 5.10
C ASP A 131 -10.64 -9.64 3.70
N PRO A 132 -11.48 -10.68 3.61
CA PRO A 132 -11.95 -11.22 2.31
C PRO A 132 -12.80 -10.25 1.52
N ASP A 133 -13.38 -9.24 2.17
CA ASP A 133 -14.17 -8.20 1.51
C ASP A 133 -13.36 -6.97 1.15
N TRP A 134 -12.08 -6.95 1.48
CA TRP A 134 -11.21 -5.79 1.30
C TRP A 134 -11.76 -4.54 2.01
N ALA A 135 -12.33 -4.73 3.20
CA ALA A 135 -13.02 -3.67 3.93
C ALA A 135 -12.10 -2.51 4.31
N ILE A 136 -10.85 -2.78 4.65
CA ILE A 136 -9.88 -1.73 5.01
C ILE A 136 -9.66 -0.79 3.81
N TRP A 137 -9.40 -1.34 2.64
CA TRP A 137 -9.21 -0.57 1.41
C TRP A 137 -10.52 0.10 0.97
N ARG A 138 -11.63 -0.63 1.00
CA ARG A 138 -12.95 -0.13 0.58
C ARG A 138 -13.37 1.08 1.39
N GLN A 139 -13.12 1.07 2.69
CA GLN A 139 -13.39 2.20 3.58
C GLN A 139 -12.67 3.46 3.10
N THR A 140 -11.40 3.34 2.74
CA THR A 140 -10.61 4.46 2.22
C THR A 140 -11.20 5.01 0.92
N VAL A 141 -11.53 4.12 -0.01
CA VAL A 141 -12.11 4.52 -1.31
C VAL A 141 -13.46 5.21 -1.11
N ASP A 142 -14.32 4.65 -0.25
CA ASP A 142 -15.64 5.22 0.03
C ASP A 142 -15.52 6.60 0.66
N ASP A 143 -14.59 6.80 1.59
CA ASP A 143 -14.34 8.09 2.21
C ASP A 143 -13.89 9.14 1.18
N ILE A 144 -13.01 8.76 0.28
CA ILE A 144 -12.53 9.66 -0.78
C ILE A 144 -13.68 10.03 -1.73
N ARG A 145 -14.47 9.05 -2.17
CA ARG A 145 -15.62 9.30 -3.04
C ARG A 145 -16.67 10.18 -2.39
N SER A 146 -16.94 9.95 -1.12
CA SER A 146 -17.87 10.74 -0.33
C SER A 146 -17.44 12.22 -0.25
N ARG A 147 -16.15 12.48 -0.05
CA ARG A 147 -15.60 13.84 -0.02
C ARG A 147 -15.64 14.52 -1.38
N SER A 148 -15.40 13.78 -2.44
CA SER A 148 -15.42 14.29 -3.81
C SER A 148 -16.82 14.65 -4.29
N ALA A 149 -17.87 14.09 -3.67
CA ALA A 149 -19.26 14.35 -3.99
C ALA A 149 -19.83 15.59 -3.30
N ARG A 150 -19.07 16.22 -2.41
CA ARG A 150 -19.53 17.41 -1.64
C ARG A 150 -19.22 18.71 -2.36
#